data_fa3526e1683fd130bb7f5a1add1a1e08
#
_entry.id   fa3526e1683fd130bb7f5a1add1a1e08
#
_cell.length_a   1.000
_cell.length_b   1.000
_cell.length_c   1.000
_cell.angle_alpha   90.00
_cell.angle_beta   90.00
_cell.angle_gamma   90.00
#
_symmetry.space_group_name_H-M   'P 1'
#
loop_
_entity.id
_entity.type
_entity.pdbx_description
1 polymer ?
#
loop_
_entity_poly.entity_id
_entity_poly.type
_entity_poly.pdbx_seq_one_letter_code
_entity_poly.pdbx_strand_id
1 'polypeptide(L)'
;MSNERIGAALDFQYESIYDCATTPQIHNGEAMREYLDLVDRVLSKGILKKNRTGVDTLSCFAEHYTIDLSEGYPLLTTKRMQTKSLFYEVLWYLSGEDHIRNLQKKTKIWDAWADGNGNLETAYGRFWRRFPSAQINLATGKYEIKEVDQIAEVINLLKTNPTSRRMVVSAWEPGNALHSKLPPCHYTFVFNVQEGKLNCHLTQRSGDIALGIPFNIAAYSLLTQAIAQEVNLEVGYFSHTIVDAHIYVNHVAGLKEQLKRTPRPRPKLLIAKKPLDELQYEDFSLVRYECDEPIKFEVAV
;
A
#
# COMPACT_ATOMS: atom_id res chain seq x y z
N MET A 1 63.24 -9.36 -13.51
CA MET A 1 62.36 -10.47 -13.94
C MET A 1 60.99 -10.08 -13.38
N SER A 2 60.33 -9.33 -14.06
CA SER A 2 59.15 -9.37 -14.95
C SER A 2 57.89 -9.73 -14.21
N ASN A 3 57.16 -8.65 -13.74
CA ASN A 3 55.70 -8.66 -13.51
C ASN A 3 55.01 -8.68 -14.87
N GLU A 4 54.37 -9.73 -15.21
CA GLU A 4 53.43 -9.78 -16.32
C GLU A 4 52.11 -10.48 -15.90
N ARG A 5 51.07 -9.71 -16.06
CA ARG A 5 49.71 -10.08 -16.46
C ARG A 5 48.84 -10.86 -15.48
N ILE A 6 47.79 -10.18 -15.05
CA ILE A 6 46.43 -10.71 -15.17
C ILE A 6 45.50 -9.55 -15.57
N GLY A 7 45.30 -9.40 -16.85
CA GLY A 7 44.22 -8.61 -17.45
C GLY A 7 43.44 -9.55 -18.34
N ALA A 8 42.45 -10.26 -17.76
CA ALA A 8 41.44 -10.96 -18.54
C ALA A 8 40.14 -10.15 -18.34
N ALA A 9 39.85 -9.32 -19.34
CA ALA A 9 38.53 -8.75 -19.52
C ALA A 9 37.54 -9.91 -19.76
N LEU A 10 36.63 -10.12 -18.84
CA LEU A 10 35.45 -10.96 -19.05
C LEU A 10 34.46 -10.11 -19.85
N ASP A 11 34.49 -10.27 -21.18
CA ASP A 11 33.39 -9.89 -22.05
C ASP A 11 32.19 -10.78 -21.73
N PHE A 12 31.32 -10.31 -20.83
CA PHE A 12 29.98 -10.85 -20.70
C PHE A 12 29.16 -10.33 -21.88
N GLN A 13 29.02 -11.15 -22.93
CA GLN A 13 27.93 -11.00 -23.86
C GLN A 13 26.63 -11.23 -23.08
N TYR A 14 25.88 -10.13 -22.88
CA TYR A 14 24.50 -10.19 -22.42
C TYR A 14 23.65 -10.77 -23.56
N GLU A 15 23.66 -12.07 -23.75
CA GLU A 15 22.53 -12.72 -24.41
C GLU A 15 21.33 -12.64 -23.47
N SER A 16 20.26 -12.05 -23.97
CA SER A 16 19.01 -11.81 -23.26
C SER A 16 18.43 -13.14 -22.78
N ILE A 17 18.62 -13.43 -21.48
CA ILE A 17 17.94 -14.54 -20.79
C ILE A 17 16.69 -13.97 -20.10
N TYR A 18 15.86 -13.27 -20.83
CA TYR A 18 14.53 -12.90 -20.37
C TYR A 18 13.47 -13.40 -21.35
N ASP A 19 13.34 -14.73 -21.39
CA ASP A 19 12.06 -15.33 -21.72
C ASP A 19 11.31 -15.55 -20.39
N CYS A 20 10.93 -14.42 -19.76
CA CYS A 20 10.02 -14.42 -18.62
C CYS A 20 8.60 -14.48 -19.19
N ALA A 21 8.11 -15.68 -19.40
CA ALA A 21 6.80 -16.00 -19.95
C ALA A 21 5.61 -15.57 -19.05
N THR A 22 5.75 -14.47 -18.31
CA THR A 22 4.66 -13.73 -17.65
C THR A 22 5.04 -12.26 -17.55
N THR A 23 5.20 -11.60 -18.70
CA THR A 23 5.10 -10.14 -18.72
C THR A 23 3.68 -9.81 -18.25
N PRO A 24 3.48 -9.01 -17.17
CA PRO A 24 2.14 -8.50 -16.87
C PRO A 24 1.63 -7.81 -18.13
N GLN A 25 0.46 -8.22 -18.61
CA GLN A 25 -0.15 -7.52 -19.74
C GLN A 25 -0.42 -6.10 -19.28
N ILE A 26 0.35 -5.14 -19.79
CA ILE A 26 0.10 -3.72 -19.61
C ILE A 26 -1.18 -3.44 -20.42
N HIS A 27 -2.30 -3.35 -19.72
CA HIS A 27 -3.57 -3.00 -20.32
C HIS A 27 -3.59 -1.49 -20.54
N ASN A 28 -3.45 -1.06 -21.77
CA ASN A 28 -3.49 0.34 -22.20
C ASN A 28 -4.78 1.01 -21.68
N GLY A 29 -4.65 1.89 -20.67
CA GLY A 29 -5.67 2.90 -20.30
C GLY A 29 -7.01 2.38 -19.78
N GLU A 30 -7.20 1.09 -19.61
CA GLU A 30 -8.45 0.50 -19.14
C GLU A 30 -8.48 0.33 -17.61
N ALA A 31 -9.45 0.96 -17.05
CA ALA A 31 -9.78 1.14 -15.67
C ALA A 31 -9.71 -0.10 -14.77
N MET A 32 -8.72 -0.17 -13.87
CA MET A 32 -8.64 -1.08 -12.72
C MET A 32 -8.89 -2.57 -13.06
N ARG A 33 -8.41 -3.03 -14.21
CA ARG A 33 -8.49 -4.44 -14.63
C ARG A 33 -7.73 -5.34 -13.66
N GLU A 34 -6.60 -4.88 -13.16
CA GLU A 34 -5.73 -5.61 -12.23
C GLU A 34 -6.48 -6.06 -10.97
N TYR A 35 -7.36 -5.19 -10.46
CA TYR A 35 -8.22 -5.55 -9.33
C TYR A 35 -9.33 -6.54 -9.72
N LEU A 36 -9.99 -6.34 -10.86
CA LEU A 36 -11.06 -7.24 -11.32
C LEU A 36 -10.51 -8.64 -11.63
N ASP A 37 -9.33 -8.70 -12.23
CA ASP A 37 -8.63 -9.97 -12.50
C ASP A 37 -8.22 -10.68 -11.18
N LEU A 38 -7.81 -9.93 -10.16
CA LEU A 38 -7.58 -10.47 -8.81
C LEU A 38 -8.86 -11.06 -8.23
N VAL A 39 -9.99 -10.33 -8.31
CA VAL A 39 -11.30 -10.82 -7.86
C VAL A 39 -11.66 -12.12 -8.55
N ASP A 40 -11.54 -12.17 -9.89
CA ASP A 40 -11.87 -13.36 -10.68
C ASP A 40 -10.96 -14.56 -10.33
N ARG A 41 -9.64 -14.32 -10.19
CA ARG A 41 -8.71 -15.38 -9.79
C ARG A 41 -9.06 -15.99 -8.44
N VAL A 42 -9.37 -15.16 -7.43
CA VAL A 42 -9.70 -15.69 -6.10
C VAL A 42 -11.07 -16.34 -6.05
N LEU A 43 -12.05 -15.84 -6.80
CA LEU A 43 -13.36 -16.50 -6.94
C LEU A 43 -13.27 -17.86 -7.65
N SER A 44 -12.36 -17.99 -8.63
CA SER A 44 -12.23 -19.20 -9.46
C SER A 44 -11.25 -20.25 -8.90
N LYS A 45 -10.18 -19.81 -8.21
CA LYS A 45 -9.08 -20.67 -7.75
C LYS A 45 -8.92 -20.72 -6.23
N GLY A 46 -9.63 -19.84 -5.49
CA GLY A 46 -9.52 -19.76 -4.04
C GLY A 46 -9.94 -21.03 -3.33
N ILE A 47 -9.16 -21.44 -2.35
CA ILE A 47 -9.44 -22.60 -1.50
C ILE A 47 -10.25 -22.13 -0.29
N LEU A 48 -11.31 -22.89 0.05
CA LEU A 48 -12.14 -22.61 1.22
C LEU A 48 -11.31 -22.77 2.50
N LYS A 49 -11.26 -21.72 3.31
CA LYS A 49 -10.47 -21.64 4.53
C LYS A 49 -11.28 -21.08 5.68
N LYS A 50 -11.25 -21.77 6.81
CA LYS A 50 -11.81 -21.27 8.07
C LYS A 50 -10.89 -20.24 8.70
N ASN A 51 -11.45 -19.29 9.42
CA ASN A 51 -10.69 -18.28 10.13
C ASN A 51 -11.36 -17.85 11.44
N ARG A 52 -10.74 -16.93 12.18
CA ARG A 52 -11.17 -16.48 13.50
C ARG A 52 -12.48 -15.69 13.53
N THR A 53 -12.90 -15.11 12.41
CA THR A 53 -14.12 -14.26 12.36
C THR A 53 -15.41 -15.06 12.30
N GLY A 54 -15.33 -16.39 12.15
CA GLY A 54 -16.49 -17.28 12.02
C GLY A 54 -17.13 -17.27 10.62
N VAL A 55 -16.68 -16.40 9.70
CA VAL A 55 -17.09 -16.39 8.30
C VAL A 55 -15.96 -16.96 7.45
N ASP A 56 -16.21 -18.08 6.76
CA ASP A 56 -15.21 -18.74 5.92
C ASP A 56 -14.76 -17.83 4.76
N THR A 57 -13.57 -18.10 4.23
CA THR A 57 -13.00 -17.34 3.10
C THR A 57 -12.60 -18.26 1.96
N LEU A 58 -12.69 -17.76 0.72
CA LEU A 58 -11.94 -18.27 -0.43
C LEU A 58 -10.57 -17.56 -0.41
N SER A 59 -9.48 -18.29 -0.42
CA SER A 59 -8.14 -17.75 -0.25
C SER A 59 -7.18 -18.26 -1.31
N CYS A 60 -6.38 -17.36 -1.90
CA CYS A 60 -5.23 -17.65 -2.73
C CYS A 60 -3.95 -17.21 -2.03
N PHE A 61 -2.87 -17.94 -2.25
CA PHE A 61 -1.55 -17.64 -1.69
C PHE A 61 -0.72 -16.81 -2.66
N ALA A 62 -0.14 -15.71 -2.15
CA ALA A 62 0.85 -14.88 -2.83
C ALA A 62 0.38 -14.27 -4.17
N GLU A 63 -0.78 -13.64 -4.17
CA GLU A 63 -1.25 -12.85 -5.32
C GLU A 63 -0.42 -11.58 -5.50
N HIS A 64 -0.18 -11.23 -6.78
CA HIS A 64 0.60 -10.06 -7.14
C HIS A 64 -0.01 -9.35 -8.35
N TYR A 65 0.09 -8.02 -8.39
CA TYR A 65 -0.23 -7.18 -9.54
C TYR A 65 0.54 -5.86 -9.49
N THR A 66 0.60 -5.18 -10.63
CA THR A 66 1.24 -3.88 -10.78
C THR A 66 0.34 -2.94 -11.56
N ILE A 67 0.21 -1.70 -11.09
CA ILE A 67 -0.66 -0.66 -11.63
C ILE A 67 0.23 0.51 -12.07
N ASP A 68 0.09 0.96 -13.32
CA ASP A 68 0.73 2.17 -13.80
C ASP A 68 -0.02 3.42 -13.29
N LEU A 69 0.62 4.22 -12.44
CA LEU A 69 0.01 5.42 -11.86
C LEU A 69 -0.03 6.60 -12.84
N SER A 70 0.73 6.56 -13.92
CA SER A 70 0.72 7.59 -14.96
C SER A 70 -0.60 7.62 -15.75
N GLU A 71 -1.34 6.51 -15.77
CA GLU A 71 -2.64 6.37 -16.42
C GLU A 71 -3.81 6.96 -15.63
N GLY A 72 -3.58 7.46 -14.42
CA GLY A 72 -4.57 8.05 -13.55
C GLY A 72 -4.61 7.43 -12.15
N TYR A 73 -5.41 8.02 -11.27
CA TYR A 73 -5.53 7.56 -9.89
C TYR A 73 -6.35 6.26 -9.82
N PRO A 74 -5.78 5.17 -9.26
CA PRO A 74 -6.41 3.84 -9.31
C PRO A 74 -7.53 3.69 -8.27
N LEU A 75 -8.62 4.40 -8.51
CA LEU A 75 -9.85 4.33 -7.72
C LEU A 75 -10.89 3.52 -8.49
N LEU A 76 -11.52 2.55 -7.81
CA LEU A 76 -12.53 1.70 -8.46
C LEU A 76 -13.69 2.52 -9.00
N THR A 77 -14.10 2.19 -10.21
CA THR A 77 -15.27 2.77 -10.89
C THR A 77 -16.45 1.79 -10.98
N THR A 78 -16.20 0.50 -10.81
CA THR A 78 -17.24 -0.55 -10.79
C THR A 78 -18.04 -0.61 -9.48
N LYS A 79 -17.65 0.17 -8.48
CA LYS A 79 -18.43 0.51 -7.28
C LYS A 79 -17.96 1.85 -6.75
N ARG A 80 -18.85 2.60 -6.12
CA ARG A 80 -18.51 3.86 -5.46
C ARG A 80 -17.64 3.62 -4.25
N MET A 81 -16.50 4.33 -4.16
CA MET A 81 -15.58 4.31 -3.02
C MET A 81 -15.89 5.45 -2.04
N GLN A 82 -15.66 5.20 -0.75
CA GLN A 82 -15.80 6.22 0.30
C GLN A 82 -14.54 7.09 0.39
N THR A 83 -14.34 7.96 -0.60
CA THR A 83 -13.12 8.76 -0.77
C THR A 83 -12.84 9.70 0.39
N LYS A 84 -13.89 10.23 1.05
CA LYS A 84 -13.74 11.04 2.26
C LYS A 84 -13.03 10.26 3.36
N SER A 85 -13.46 9.05 3.65
CA SER A 85 -12.84 8.19 4.67
C SER A 85 -11.41 7.83 4.29
N LEU A 86 -11.17 7.51 3.02
CA LEU A 86 -9.85 7.20 2.48
C LEU A 86 -8.84 8.35 2.70
N PHE A 87 -9.21 9.58 2.33
CA PHE A 87 -8.30 10.72 2.47
C PHE A 87 -7.99 11.05 3.92
N TYR A 88 -9.01 11.02 4.80
CA TYR A 88 -8.78 11.21 6.22
C TYR A 88 -7.94 10.08 6.84
N GLU A 89 -8.07 8.85 6.38
CA GLU A 89 -7.25 7.73 6.83
C GLU A 89 -5.77 7.93 6.48
N VAL A 90 -5.46 8.31 5.24
CA VAL A 90 -4.08 8.60 4.82
C VAL A 90 -3.48 9.76 5.62
N LEU A 91 -4.23 10.84 5.82
CA LEU A 91 -3.79 11.96 6.66
C LEU A 91 -3.54 11.53 8.11
N TRP A 92 -4.39 10.66 8.64
CA TRP A 92 -4.19 10.11 9.97
C TRP A 92 -2.94 9.22 10.06
N TYR A 93 -2.64 8.41 9.03
CA TYR A 93 -1.37 7.69 8.99
C TYR A 93 -0.17 8.64 8.97
N LEU A 94 -0.23 9.70 8.18
CA LEU A 94 0.84 10.69 8.09
C LEU A 94 1.02 11.51 9.38
N SER A 95 -0.02 11.70 10.17
CA SER A 95 0.07 12.42 11.45
C SER A 95 0.88 11.68 12.53
N GLY A 96 1.07 10.37 12.40
CA GLY A 96 1.76 9.56 13.40
C GLY A 96 0.99 9.35 14.70
N GLU A 97 -0.31 9.63 14.73
CA GLU A 97 -1.16 9.39 15.91
C GLU A 97 -1.27 7.89 16.21
N ASP A 98 -1.26 7.54 17.49
CA ASP A 98 -1.48 6.18 18.02
C ASP A 98 -2.90 5.99 18.57
N HIS A 99 -3.80 6.87 18.19
CA HIS A 99 -5.20 6.87 18.60
C HIS A 99 -6.11 7.36 17.47
N ILE A 100 -7.38 7.00 17.53
CA ILE A 100 -8.38 7.37 16.51
C ILE A 100 -9.24 8.59 16.88
N ARG A 101 -9.02 9.24 18.03
CA ARG A 101 -9.89 10.32 18.54
C ARG A 101 -10.08 11.48 17.56
N ASN A 102 -9.06 11.83 16.78
CA ASN A 102 -9.18 12.86 15.76
C ASN A 102 -9.83 12.32 14.48
N LEU A 103 -9.48 11.09 14.07
CA LEU A 103 -10.07 10.41 12.94
C LEU A 103 -11.58 10.18 13.13
N GLN A 104 -12.03 9.80 14.33
CA GLN A 104 -13.44 9.56 14.67
C GLN A 104 -14.34 10.76 14.41
N LYS A 105 -13.81 11.98 14.48
CA LYS A 105 -14.55 13.23 14.15
C LYS A 105 -14.88 13.32 12.66
N LYS A 106 -14.23 12.52 11.82
CA LYS A 106 -14.31 12.58 10.36
C LYS A 106 -14.88 11.29 9.75
N THR A 107 -14.50 10.14 10.29
CA THR A 107 -14.93 8.79 9.85
C THR A 107 -14.83 7.79 11.00
N LYS A 108 -15.62 6.71 10.92
CA LYS A 108 -15.70 5.67 11.95
C LYS A 108 -15.07 4.34 11.51
N ILE A 109 -14.29 4.35 10.44
CA ILE A 109 -13.77 3.11 9.82
C ILE A 109 -12.81 2.32 10.72
N TRP A 110 -12.30 2.92 11.80
CA TRP A 110 -11.40 2.26 12.77
C TRP A 110 -12.02 2.01 14.16
N ASP A 111 -13.29 2.40 14.39
CA ASP A 111 -13.94 2.31 15.70
C ASP A 111 -13.96 0.88 16.28
N ALA A 112 -14.11 -0.14 15.43
CA ALA A 112 -14.22 -1.54 15.86
C ALA A 112 -12.90 -2.09 16.48
N TRP A 113 -11.76 -1.48 16.17
CA TRP A 113 -10.44 -2.00 16.58
C TRP A 113 -9.77 -1.20 17.68
N ALA A 114 -10.23 0.02 17.95
CA ALA A 114 -9.71 0.83 19.04
C ALA A 114 -10.27 0.36 20.41
N ASP A 115 -9.57 0.72 21.48
CA ASP A 115 -10.06 0.57 22.84
C ASP A 115 -11.17 1.59 23.19
N GLY A 116 -11.74 1.49 24.39
CA GLY A 116 -12.80 2.41 24.87
C GLY A 116 -12.34 3.88 24.97
N ASN A 117 -11.03 4.15 24.98
CA ASN A 117 -10.44 5.49 24.99
C ASN A 117 -10.01 5.97 23.60
N GLY A 118 -10.24 5.16 22.57
CA GLY A 118 -9.84 5.44 21.21
C GLY A 118 -8.35 5.21 20.94
N ASN A 119 -7.63 4.46 21.76
CA ASN A 119 -6.25 4.09 21.49
C ASN A 119 -6.19 2.89 20.55
N LEU A 120 -5.13 2.84 19.74
CA LEU A 120 -4.89 1.78 18.78
C LEU A 120 -3.41 1.39 18.85
N GLU A 121 -3.10 0.25 19.47
CA GLU A 121 -1.72 -0.20 19.73
C GLU A 121 -0.87 -0.35 18.47
N THR A 122 -1.50 -0.76 17.38
CA THR A 122 -0.86 -0.99 16.08
C THR A 122 -1.29 0.02 15.02
N ALA A 123 -1.48 1.28 15.44
CA ALA A 123 -1.72 2.38 14.50
C ALA A 123 -0.56 2.49 13.50
N TYR A 124 -0.86 2.35 12.21
CA TYR A 124 0.14 2.40 11.13
C TYR A 124 0.99 3.66 11.17
N GLY A 125 0.34 4.82 11.34
CA GLY A 125 1.01 6.12 11.36
C GLY A 125 2.04 6.25 12.47
N ARG A 126 1.76 5.70 13.65
CA ARG A 126 2.75 5.66 14.73
C ARG A 126 4.04 4.98 14.28
N PHE A 127 3.94 3.80 13.66
CA PHE A 127 5.12 3.08 13.22
C PHE A 127 5.79 3.75 12.02
N TRP A 128 5.05 4.41 11.14
CA TRP A 128 5.64 5.14 10.02
C TRP A 128 6.45 6.36 10.49
N ARG A 129 5.96 7.08 11.51
CA ARG A 129 6.49 8.37 11.95
C ARG A 129 7.32 8.29 13.24
N ARG A 130 7.13 7.25 14.05
CA ARG A 130 7.78 7.09 15.36
C ARG A 130 8.03 5.61 15.66
N PHE A 131 8.75 4.92 14.78
CA PHE A 131 9.06 3.50 14.96
C PHE A 131 10.01 3.31 16.15
N PRO A 132 9.68 2.48 17.16
CA PRO A 132 10.55 2.22 18.28
C PRO A 132 11.75 1.37 17.84
N SER A 133 12.96 1.90 18.00
CA SER A 133 14.21 1.25 17.62
C SER A 133 15.14 1.10 18.81
N ALA A 134 15.50 -0.13 19.16
CA ALA A 134 16.51 -0.39 20.19
C ALA A 134 17.90 -0.15 19.58
N GLN A 135 18.58 0.88 20.05
CA GLN A 135 19.92 1.28 19.62
C GLN A 135 20.92 1.16 20.78
N ILE A 136 22.11 0.65 20.47
CA ILE A 136 23.19 0.60 21.47
C ILE A 136 23.79 1.99 21.67
N ASN A 137 23.83 2.47 22.90
CA ASN A 137 24.61 3.65 23.26
C ASN A 137 26.07 3.21 23.43
N LEU A 138 26.93 3.61 22.49
CA LEU A 138 28.33 3.19 22.46
C LEU A 138 29.16 3.68 23.69
N ALA A 139 28.73 4.75 24.35
CA ALA A 139 29.40 5.26 25.51
C ALA A 139 29.08 4.45 26.77
N THR A 140 27.87 3.91 26.89
CA THR A 140 27.40 3.19 28.08
C THR A 140 27.30 1.68 27.88
N GLY A 141 27.34 1.19 26.62
CA GLY A 141 27.12 -0.20 26.27
C GLY A 141 25.68 -0.69 26.48
N LYS A 142 24.73 0.21 26.79
CA LYS A 142 23.33 -0.13 27.05
C LYS A 142 22.47 0.13 25.85
N TYR A 143 21.37 -0.64 25.71
CA TYR A 143 20.33 -0.36 24.72
C TYR A 143 19.43 0.78 25.21
N GLU A 144 19.14 1.69 24.30
CA GLU A 144 18.19 2.79 24.46
C GLU A 144 17.13 2.67 23.35
N ILE A 145 15.88 2.94 23.70
CA ILE A 145 14.81 3.02 22.70
C ILE A 145 14.80 4.44 22.13
N LYS A 146 14.95 4.54 20.82
CA LYS A 146 14.80 5.79 20.05
C LYS A 146 13.67 5.64 19.06
N GLU A 147 13.01 6.73 18.75
CA GLU A 147 12.00 6.76 17.69
C GLU A 147 12.66 7.11 16.35
N VAL A 148 12.20 6.45 15.28
CA VAL A 148 12.65 6.68 13.90
C VAL A 148 11.44 7.12 13.08
N ASP A 149 11.53 8.29 12.45
CA ASP A 149 10.59 8.75 11.43
C ASP A 149 10.97 8.17 10.07
N GLN A 150 10.38 7.04 9.72
CA GLN A 150 10.71 6.32 8.49
C GLN A 150 10.26 7.10 7.23
N ILE A 151 9.17 7.85 7.29
CA ILE A 151 8.70 8.68 6.17
C ILE A 151 9.67 9.84 5.91
N ALA A 152 10.10 10.53 6.96
CA ALA A 152 11.10 11.59 6.82
C ALA A 152 12.43 11.07 6.27
N GLU A 153 12.89 9.89 6.71
CA GLU A 153 14.09 9.26 6.17
C GLU A 153 13.95 8.88 4.70
N VAL A 154 12.79 8.35 4.27
CA VAL A 154 12.52 8.05 2.85
C VAL A 154 12.55 9.34 2.02
N ILE A 155 11.89 10.40 2.46
CA ILE A 155 11.90 11.71 1.75
C ILE A 155 13.33 12.26 1.67
N ASN A 156 14.10 12.17 2.75
CA ASN A 156 15.51 12.59 2.76
C ASN A 156 16.34 11.79 1.75
N LEU A 157 16.20 10.45 1.73
CA LEU A 157 16.89 9.59 0.77
C LEU A 157 16.48 9.90 -0.67
N LEU A 158 15.20 10.13 -0.95
CA LEU A 158 14.71 10.51 -2.27
C LEU A 158 15.34 11.84 -2.75
N LYS A 159 15.55 12.82 -1.86
CA LYS A 159 16.18 14.11 -2.15
C LYS A 159 17.70 14.03 -2.30
N THR A 160 18.38 13.17 -1.54
CA THR A 160 19.84 13.14 -1.44
C THR A 160 20.50 11.97 -2.18
N ASN A 161 19.82 10.83 -2.27
CA ASN A 161 20.31 9.61 -2.92
C ASN A 161 19.14 8.79 -3.50
N PRO A 162 18.51 9.24 -4.60
CA PRO A 162 17.32 8.60 -5.17
C PRO A 162 17.56 7.17 -5.68
N THR A 163 18.82 6.76 -5.88
CA THR A 163 19.19 5.39 -6.26
C THR A 163 19.31 4.44 -5.06
N SER A 164 19.05 4.92 -3.85
CA SER A 164 19.10 4.10 -2.63
C SER A 164 18.12 2.92 -2.71
N ARG A 165 18.57 1.75 -2.27
CA ARG A 165 17.74 0.54 -2.09
C ARG A 165 17.27 0.35 -0.64
N ARG A 166 17.32 1.44 0.18
CA ARG A 166 17.02 1.42 1.62
C ARG A 166 15.77 2.24 1.97
N MET A 167 14.95 2.59 1.00
CA MET A 167 13.70 3.34 1.17
C MET A 167 12.57 2.40 1.59
N VAL A 168 12.68 1.86 2.80
CA VAL A 168 11.76 0.87 3.37
C VAL A 168 11.02 1.48 4.54
N VAL A 169 9.70 1.28 4.59
CA VAL A 169 8.84 1.65 5.72
C VAL A 169 8.17 0.39 6.24
N SER A 170 8.33 0.11 7.54
CA SER A 170 7.71 -1.04 8.21
C SER A 170 6.72 -0.57 9.26
N ALA A 171 5.55 -1.19 9.31
CA ALA A 171 4.59 -1.05 10.39
C ALA A 171 4.57 -2.30 11.30
N TRP A 172 5.37 -3.31 11.00
CA TRP A 172 5.43 -4.53 11.78
C TRP A 172 6.49 -4.42 12.88
N GLU A 173 6.03 -4.33 14.11
CA GLU A 173 6.83 -4.46 15.31
C GLU A 173 6.37 -5.76 16.03
N PRO A 174 7.23 -6.80 16.12
CA PRO A 174 6.82 -8.13 16.57
C PRO A 174 6.20 -8.17 17.98
N GLY A 175 6.71 -7.38 18.91
CA GLY A 175 6.20 -7.33 20.27
C GLY A 175 4.77 -6.80 20.33
N ASN A 176 4.47 -5.72 19.63
CA ASN A 176 3.13 -5.14 19.57
C ASN A 176 2.17 -5.99 18.72
N ALA A 177 2.66 -6.56 17.61
CA ALA A 177 1.82 -7.35 16.71
C ALA A 177 1.21 -8.58 17.39
N LEU A 178 1.93 -9.22 18.31
CA LEU A 178 1.47 -10.41 19.03
C LEU A 178 0.33 -10.11 20.01
N HIS A 179 0.20 -8.88 20.50
CA HIS A 179 -0.77 -8.49 21.53
C HIS A 179 -1.93 -7.65 20.96
N SER A 180 -1.85 -7.20 19.73
CA SER A 180 -2.86 -6.36 19.10
C SER A 180 -4.10 -7.14 18.67
N LYS A 181 -5.29 -6.51 18.79
CA LYS A 181 -6.53 -7.02 18.22
C LYS A 181 -6.44 -7.16 16.69
N LEU A 182 -5.76 -6.23 16.03
CA LEU A 182 -5.56 -6.21 14.58
C LEU A 182 -4.09 -5.86 14.27
N PRO A 183 -3.21 -6.87 14.16
CA PRO A 183 -1.85 -6.65 13.69
C PRO A 183 -1.83 -6.04 12.28
N PRO A 184 -0.85 -5.19 11.93
CA PRO A 184 -0.79 -4.54 10.62
C PRO A 184 -0.89 -5.53 9.46
N CYS A 185 -1.87 -5.36 8.58
CA CYS A 185 -2.05 -6.17 7.37
C CYS A 185 -1.09 -5.72 6.27
N HIS A 186 -1.10 -4.45 5.92
CA HIS A 186 -0.14 -3.82 5.00
C HIS A 186 1.10 -3.39 5.80
N TYR A 187 1.98 -4.35 6.05
CA TYR A 187 2.99 -4.26 7.10
C TYR A 187 4.33 -3.67 6.63
N THR A 188 4.60 -3.65 5.32
CA THR A 188 5.82 -3.02 4.78
C THR A 188 5.60 -2.52 3.37
N PHE A 189 6.22 -1.40 3.05
CA PHE A 189 6.29 -0.90 1.68
C PHE A 189 7.67 -0.30 1.39
N VAL A 190 8.03 -0.29 0.12
CA VAL A 190 9.35 0.10 -0.36
C VAL A 190 9.19 1.04 -1.53
N PHE A 191 9.97 2.12 -1.54
CA PHE A 191 10.06 3.01 -2.68
C PHE A 191 11.31 2.72 -3.52
N ASN A 192 11.19 2.95 -4.82
CA ASN A 192 12.26 2.82 -5.79
C ASN A 192 12.12 3.90 -6.85
N VAL A 193 13.23 4.46 -7.33
CA VAL A 193 13.24 5.44 -8.43
C VAL A 193 13.85 4.81 -9.66
N GLN A 194 13.11 4.84 -10.77
CA GLN A 194 13.56 4.41 -12.08
C GLN A 194 13.15 5.46 -13.12
N GLU A 195 14.06 5.87 -13.97
CA GLU A 195 13.81 6.85 -15.06
C GLU A 195 13.10 8.12 -14.60
N GLY A 196 13.44 8.63 -13.39
CA GLY A 196 12.84 9.83 -12.82
C GLY A 196 11.42 9.63 -12.25
N LYS A 197 10.95 8.39 -12.18
CA LYS A 197 9.62 8.03 -11.66
C LYS A 197 9.73 7.31 -10.32
N LEU A 198 8.86 7.69 -9.38
CA LEU A 198 8.73 7.06 -8.07
C LEU A 198 7.78 5.87 -8.14
N ASN A 199 8.31 4.69 -7.84
CA ASN A 199 7.55 3.46 -7.71
C ASN A 199 7.34 3.11 -6.23
N CYS A 200 6.23 2.47 -5.91
CA CYS A 200 5.94 1.95 -4.59
C CYS A 200 5.56 0.46 -4.66
N HIS A 201 6.24 -0.37 -3.88
CA HIS A 201 5.85 -1.77 -3.68
C HIS A 201 5.29 -1.97 -2.28
N LEU A 202 4.07 -2.49 -2.18
CA LEU A 202 3.41 -2.85 -0.91
C LEU A 202 3.40 -4.36 -0.73
N THR A 203 3.82 -4.83 0.46
CA THR A 203 3.58 -6.22 0.88
C THR A 203 2.52 -6.25 1.99
N GLN A 204 1.48 -7.04 1.76
CA GLN A 204 0.37 -7.22 2.68
C GLN A 204 0.27 -8.69 3.08
N ARG A 205 0.31 -8.99 4.40
CA ARG A 205 0.24 -10.39 4.88
C ARG A 205 -1.14 -11.02 4.70
N SER A 206 -2.19 -10.19 4.66
CA SER A 206 -3.58 -10.60 4.55
C SER A 206 -4.41 -9.48 3.93
N GLY A 207 -5.26 -9.79 2.97
CA GLY A 207 -6.07 -8.79 2.26
C GLY A 207 -7.49 -9.23 1.98
N ASP A 208 -8.47 -8.54 2.58
CA ASP A 208 -9.87 -8.64 2.19
C ASP A 208 -10.07 -7.94 0.85
N ILE A 209 -10.34 -8.73 -0.17
CA ILE A 209 -10.46 -8.23 -1.55
C ILE A 209 -11.68 -7.33 -1.73
N ALA A 210 -12.78 -7.58 -1.03
CA ALA A 210 -14.01 -6.80 -1.20
C ALA A 210 -13.93 -5.41 -0.57
N LEU A 211 -13.32 -5.28 0.62
CA LEU A 211 -13.31 -4.05 1.42
C LEU A 211 -11.92 -3.43 1.51
N GLY A 212 -10.93 -4.18 2.02
CA GLY A 212 -9.61 -3.63 2.34
C GLY A 212 -8.78 -3.28 1.11
N ILE A 213 -8.66 -4.20 0.16
CA ILE A 213 -7.77 -4.05 -1.00
C ILE A 213 -8.07 -2.80 -1.84
N PRO A 214 -9.33 -2.44 -2.17
CA PRO A 214 -9.61 -1.20 -2.89
C PRO A 214 -9.14 0.07 -2.17
N PHE A 215 -9.26 0.09 -0.83
CA PHE A 215 -8.75 1.19 0.00
C PHE A 215 -7.22 1.22 -0.01
N ASN A 216 -6.57 0.06 0.13
CA ASN A 216 -5.11 -0.01 0.15
C ASN A 216 -4.49 0.42 -1.18
N ILE A 217 -5.04 -0.01 -2.34
CA ILE A 217 -4.62 0.46 -3.66
C ILE A 217 -4.66 1.99 -3.72
N ALA A 218 -5.81 2.56 -3.40
CA ALA A 218 -6.00 4.00 -3.49
C ALA A 218 -5.14 4.77 -2.46
N ALA A 219 -5.03 4.29 -1.22
CA ALA A 219 -4.24 4.94 -0.17
C ALA A 219 -2.75 5.00 -0.51
N TYR A 220 -2.15 3.88 -0.94
CA TYR A 220 -0.72 3.85 -1.27
C TYR A 220 -0.41 4.56 -2.59
N SER A 221 -1.34 4.59 -3.53
CA SER A 221 -1.20 5.39 -4.76
C SER A 221 -1.26 6.89 -4.46
N LEU A 222 -2.14 7.33 -3.55
CA LEU A 222 -2.17 8.71 -3.05
C LEU A 222 -0.85 9.07 -2.35
N LEU A 223 -0.40 8.22 -1.43
CA LEU A 223 0.87 8.41 -0.71
C LEU A 223 2.05 8.54 -1.70
N THR A 224 2.12 7.65 -2.70
CA THR A 224 3.16 7.67 -3.72
C THR A 224 3.12 8.98 -4.52
N GLN A 225 1.92 9.43 -4.94
CA GLN A 225 1.75 10.68 -5.69
C GLN A 225 2.13 11.90 -4.84
N ALA A 226 1.74 11.94 -3.56
CA ALA A 226 2.07 13.04 -2.65
C ALA A 226 3.58 13.14 -2.40
N ILE A 227 4.26 12.00 -2.14
CA ILE A 227 5.71 11.96 -1.96
C ILE A 227 6.44 12.33 -3.27
N ALA A 228 6.01 11.80 -4.42
CA ALA A 228 6.60 12.14 -5.72
C ALA A 228 6.54 13.65 -5.97
N GLN A 229 5.39 14.29 -5.69
CA GLN A 229 5.23 15.74 -5.79
C GLN A 229 6.18 16.51 -4.86
N GLU A 230 6.35 16.06 -3.60
CA GLU A 230 7.25 16.70 -2.63
C GLU A 230 8.72 16.69 -3.08
N VAL A 231 9.13 15.61 -3.74
CA VAL A 231 10.53 15.42 -4.17
C VAL A 231 10.76 15.71 -5.64
N ASN A 232 9.77 16.29 -6.35
CA ASN A 232 9.82 16.63 -7.79
C ASN A 232 10.13 15.43 -8.70
N LEU A 233 9.56 14.27 -8.41
CA LEU A 233 9.56 13.09 -9.27
C LEU A 233 8.21 12.92 -9.96
N GLU A 234 8.20 12.22 -11.09
CA GLU A 234 6.97 11.70 -11.68
C GLU A 234 6.52 10.44 -10.92
N VAL A 235 5.23 10.09 -11.03
CA VAL A 235 4.72 8.81 -10.52
C VAL A 235 5.02 7.70 -11.52
N GLY A 236 5.43 6.54 -11.00
CA GLY A 236 5.64 5.33 -11.78
C GLY A 236 4.59 4.27 -11.48
N TYR A 237 5.00 3.18 -10.89
CA TYR A 237 4.15 2.02 -10.63
C TYR A 237 3.80 1.87 -9.14
N PHE A 238 2.58 1.41 -8.88
CA PHE A 238 2.20 0.79 -7.63
C PHE A 238 2.16 -0.73 -7.82
N SER A 239 3.00 -1.43 -7.10
CA SER A 239 3.10 -2.89 -7.13
C SER A 239 2.64 -3.47 -5.80
N HIS A 240 1.84 -4.52 -5.81
CA HIS A 240 1.22 -5.04 -4.60
C HIS A 240 1.33 -6.56 -4.53
N THR A 241 1.89 -7.06 -3.44
CA THR A 241 1.92 -8.48 -3.09
C THR A 241 1.03 -8.74 -1.88
N ILE A 242 0.09 -9.69 -2.00
CA ILE A 242 -0.84 -10.09 -0.94
C ILE A 242 -0.61 -11.56 -0.63
N VAL A 243 -0.09 -11.87 0.56
CA VAL A 243 0.26 -13.24 0.94
C VAL A 243 -0.98 -14.13 1.11
N ASP A 244 -1.98 -13.65 1.85
CA ASP A 244 -3.30 -14.29 1.99
C ASP A 244 -4.35 -13.38 1.36
N ALA A 245 -4.55 -13.53 0.04
CA ALA A 245 -5.58 -12.80 -0.70
C ALA A 245 -6.90 -13.53 -0.57
N HIS A 246 -7.90 -12.92 0.08
CA HIS A 246 -9.12 -13.64 0.42
C HIS A 246 -10.42 -12.87 0.17
N ILE A 247 -11.47 -13.63 -0.09
CA ILE A 247 -12.85 -13.18 -0.24
C ILE A 247 -13.70 -13.91 0.81
N TYR A 248 -14.36 -13.19 1.70
CA TYR A 248 -15.33 -13.77 2.60
C TYR A 248 -16.50 -14.36 1.83
N VAL A 249 -17.03 -15.52 2.25
CA VAL A 249 -18.08 -16.22 1.51
C VAL A 249 -19.36 -15.40 1.36
N ASN A 250 -19.67 -14.55 2.35
CA ASN A 250 -20.81 -13.62 2.28
C ASN A 250 -20.58 -12.44 1.32
N HIS A 251 -19.34 -12.22 0.82
CA HIS A 251 -19.01 -11.20 -0.19
C HIS A 251 -19.08 -11.73 -1.62
N VAL A 252 -19.11 -13.04 -1.82
CA VAL A 252 -19.02 -13.69 -3.13
C VAL A 252 -20.11 -13.17 -4.11
N ALA A 253 -21.34 -13.07 -3.63
CA ALA A 253 -22.45 -12.61 -4.48
C ALA A 253 -22.25 -11.16 -4.97
N GLY A 254 -21.81 -10.26 -4.08
CA GLY A 254 -21.55 -8.86 -4.40
C GLY A 254 -20.36 -8.69 -5.36
N LEU A 255 -19.30 -9.50 -5.20
CA LEU A 255 -18.14 -9.45 -6.10
C LEU A 255 -18.47 -10.03 -7.48
N LYS A 256 -19.27 -11.10 -7.57
CA LYS A 256 -19.78 -11.60 -8.87
C LYS A 256 -20.63 -10.57 -9.58
N GLU A 257 -21.41 -9.77 -8.85
CA GLU A 257 -22.16 -8.64 -9.42
C GLU A 257 -21.21 -7.53 -9.89
N GLN A 258 -20.18 -7.21 -9.12
CA GLN A 258 -19.17 -6.22 -9.50
C GLN A 258 -18.42 -6.60 -10.77
N LEU A 259 -18.11 -7.88 -10.99
CA LEU A 259 -17.45 -8.37 -12.21
C LEU A 259 -18.29 -8.21 -13.49
N LYS A 260 -19.62 -8.07 -13.39
CA LYS A 260 -20.49 -7.82 -14.55
C LYS A 260 -20.47 -6.36 -15.00
N ARG A 261 -19.98 -5.45 -14.15
CA ARG A 261 -19.97 -4.01 -14.43
C ARG A 261 -18.79 -3.64 -15.32
N THR A 262 -19.01 -2.71 -16.23
CA THR A 262 -17.96 -2.19 -17.11
C THR A 262 -17.15 -1.12 -16.38
N PRO A 263 -15.83 -1.31 -16.20
CA PRO A 263 -15.01 -0.29 -15.57
C PRO A 263 -14.88 0.94 -16.47
N ARG A 264 -14.84 2.13 -15.87
CA ARG A 264 -14.67 3.43 -16.54
C ARG A 264 -13.22 3.91 -16.41
N PRO A 265 -12.82 4.91 -17.20
CA PRO A 265 -11.48 5.51 -17.08
C PRO A 265 -11.20 5.97 -15.64
N ARG A 266 -9.94 5.85 -15.23
CA ARG A 266 -9.49 6.27 -13.89
C ARG A 266 -9.65 7.79 -13.73
N PRO A 267 -10.10 8.29 -12.56
CA PRO A 267 -10.10 9.70 -12.25
C PRO A 267 -8.68 10.25 -12.15
N LYS A 268 -8.56 11.57 -12.14
CA LYS A 268 -7.32 12.25 -11.73
C LYS A 268 -7.44 12.68 -10.28
N LEU A 269 -6.40 12.44 -9.50
CA LEU A 269 -6.22 13.02 -8.18
C LEU A 269 -5.35 14.26 -8.33
N LEU A 270 -5.85 15.40 -7.87
CA LEU A 270 -5.10 16.64 -7.74
C LEU A 270 -4.74 16.81 -6.26
N ILE A 271 -3.48 17.12 -5.99
CA ILE A 271 -2.95 17.39 -4.65
C ILE A 271 -2.38 18.80 -4.67
N ALA A 272 -2.73 19.64 -3.69
CA ALA A 272 -2.15 20.97 -3.55
C ALA A 272 -0.63 20.88 -3.36
N LYS A 273 0.10 21.84 -3.94
CA LYS A 273 1.57 21.89 -3.79
C LYS A 273 1.95 22.41 -2.41
N LYS A 274 2.01 21.52 -1.45
CA LYS A 274 2.41 21.74 -0.05
C LYS A 274 3.33 20.63 0.42
N PRO A 275 4.12 20.85 1.48
CA PRO A 275 4.83 19.78 2.17
C PRO A 275 3.86 18.67 2.62
N LEU A 276 4.32 17.42 2.61
CA LEU A 276 3.49 16.25 2.95
C LEU A 276 2.81 16.40 4.32
N ASP A 277 3.55 16.94 5.30
CA ASP A 277 3.08 17.11 6.68
C ASP A 277 2.08 18.28 6.85
N GLU A 278 1.89 19.13 5.84
CA GLU A 278 0.94 20.25 5.85
C GLU A 278 -0.34 19.95 5.06
N LEU A 279 -0.42 18.78 4.42
CA LEU A 279 -1.58 18.38 3.65
C LEU A 279 -2.80 18.21 4.54
N GLN A 280 -3.94 18.71 4.06
CA GLN A 280 -5.25 18.59 4.69
C GLN A 280 -6.26 18.00 3.70
N TYR A 281 -7.43 17.64 4.18
CA TYR A 281 -8.48 17.05 3.33
C TYR A 281 -8.85 17.90 2.11
N GLU A 282 -8.91 19.21 2.29
CA GLU A 282 -9.25 20.20 1.28
C GLU A 282 -8.20 20.33 0.17
N ASP A 283 -7.00 19.81 0.40
CA ASP A 283 -5.89 19.80 -0.57
C ASP A 283 -6.01 18.67 -1.61
N PHE A 284 -6.97 17.75 -1.43
CA PHE A 284 -7.24 16.66 -2.36
C PHE A 284 -8.51 16.90 -3.17
N SER A 285 -8.42 16.74 -4.49
CA SER A 285 -9.57 16.84 -5.38
C SER A 285 -9.56 15.71 -6.41
N LEU A 286 -10.71 15.06 -6.59
CA LEU A 286 -10.91 14.08 -7.63
C LEU A 286 -11.58 14.73 -8.85
N VAL A 287 -10.99 14.56 -10.02
CA VAL A 287 -11.51 15.08 -11.29
C VAL A 287 -11.97 13.89 -12.14
N ARG A 288 -13.20 13.96 -12.65
CA ARG A 288 -13.83 12.94 -13.51
C ARG A 288 -13.97 11.58 -12.81
N TYR A 289 -14.36 11.56 -11.54
CA TYR A 289 -14.71 10.31 -10.87
C TYR A 289 -16.16 9.92 -11.18
N GLU A 290 -16.32 9.11 -12.20
CA GLU A 290 -17.60 8.49 -12.59
C GLU A 290 -17.57 7.01 -12.16
N CYS A 291 -18.55 6.57 -11.41
CA CYS A 291 -18.58 5.22 -10.87
C CYS A 291 -20.02 4.68 -10.77
N ASP A 292 -20.11 3.37 -10.70
CA ASP A 292 -21.38 2.68 -10.45
C ASP A 292 -21.80 2.83 -8.98
N GLU A 293 -23.06 2.51 -8.69
CA GLU A 293 -23.62 2.54 -7.36
C GLU A 293 -22.82 1.63 -6.39
N PRO A 294 -22.80 1.96 -5.10
CA PRO A 294 -22.06 1.18 -4.11
C PRO A 294 -22.60 -0.25 -4.03
N ILE A 295 -21.71 -1.18 -3.75
CA ILE A 295 -22.04 -2.54 -3.33
C ILE A 295 -21.74 -2.64 -1.84
N LYS A 296 -22.74 -3.02 -1.06
CA LYS A 296 -22.59 -3.15 0.38
C LYS A 296 -21.97 -4.50 0.72
N PHE A 297 -20.87 -4.47 1.48
CA PHE A 297 -20.24 -5.64 2.07
C PHE A 297 -20.24 -5.50 3.59
N GLU A 298 -20.44 -6.61 4.30
CA GLU A 298 -20.40 -6.63 5.77
C GLU A 298 -18.96 -6.77 6.25
N VAL A 299 -18.58 -6.01 7.27
CA VAL A 299 -17.25 -6.12 7.87
C VAL A 299 -17.21 -7.37 8.76
N ALA A 300 -16.27 -8.28 8.52
CA ALA A 300 -15.98 -9.40 9.40
C ALA A 300 -14.95 -8.98 10.47
N VAL A 301 -15.32 -9.08 11.76
CA VAL A 301 -14.50 -8.63 12.92
C VAL A 301 -14.10 -9.80 13.78
#